data_723725dda04b4dfdd06673eb817664a8
#
_entry.id   723725dda04b4dfdd06673eb817664a8
#
_cell.length_a   1.000
_cell.length_b   1.000
_cell.length_c   1.000
_cell.angle_alpha   90.00
_cell.angle_beta   90.00
_cell.angle_gamma   90.00
#
_symmetry.space_group_name_H-M   'P 1'
#
loop_
_entity.id
_entity.type
_entity.pdbx_description
1 polymer ?
#
loop_
_entity_poly.entity_id
_entity_poly.type
_entity_poly.pdbx_seq_one_letter_code
_entity_poly.pdbx_strand_id
1 'polypeptide(L)'
;MSKNKPILIAVFPLITNVISILLFLSTLAHTQEPQKYYADPTWPQTLPNNWKVGGITGLAIDANNNIWVLNRPNDLSDMELLNEVSPPIAQCCIRPPSMIHLDQIGNVIGSFNAPQGHGMDVDENGFVYIGQDTVRKYDPQTGMVIAEIARTAERENGGPVGLLPPVEFTPGKGTLEHASVFMPNSPDDPIEIAARTAAAKVFREKYPPDTPVIVGGLEEIRIVETDREVYVADNYLGGRVLVFDLDSFEFKRGWGAYGKSLELISIDDADHEYTPNGPMPKDFAGHLTLNISNDGLVYAADRNANRIHVTTKQGEFLDEFILAPSTGGGGSTGGVAFSSDPEQRFLYISDRMNNKIWFLNRENGEVVGELGHMGEGGGEFFGLHMIAVDSQGNIYTGEVDSFRVQRFVPANSARGALLQQLAEIQ
;
A
#
# COMPACT_ATOMS: atom_id res chain seq x y z
N MET A 1 4.49 75.69 -78.10
CA MET A 1 3.77 74.45 -78.05
C MET A 1 4.77 73.38 -77.58
N SER A 2 4.87 73.15 -76.27
CA SER A 2 5.79 72.22 -75.69
C SER A 2 4.96 71.12 -74.97
N LYS A 3 5.15 69.91 -75.34
CA LYS A 3 4.48 68.71 -74.76
C LYS A 3 5.34 68.16 -73.59
N ASN A 4 4.87 68.37 -72.42
CA ASN A 4 5.45 67.70 -71.27
C ASN A 4 5.03 66.22 -71.23
N LYS A 5 6.00 65.29 -71.13
CA LYS A 5 5.76 63.89 -70.85
C LYS A 5 5.92 63.64 -69.35
N PRO A 6 5.06 62.90 -68.66
CA PRO A 6 5.27 62.56 -67.27
C PRO A 6 6.29 61.39 -67.11
N ILE A 7 7.16 61.54 -66.16
CA ILE A 7 8.13 60.52 -65.75
C ILE A 7 7.39 59.53 -64.82
N LEU A 8 7.39 58.24 -65.23
CA LEU A 8 6.84 57.12 -64.39
C LEU A 8 7.93 56.66 -63.45
N ILE A 9 7.74 56.88 -62.15
CA ILE A 9 8.60 56.35 -61.12
C ILE A 9 8.06 54.96 -60.74
N ALA A 10 8.81 53.89 -61.09
CA ALA A 10 8.50 52.53 -60.64
C ALA A 10 8.98 52.36 -59.21
N VAL A 11 8.03 52.17 -58.28
CA VAL A 11 8.31 51.76 -56.90
C VAL A 11 8.36 50.23 -56.86
N PHE A 12 9.55 49.69 -56.63
CA PHE A 12 9.69 48.24 -56.33
C PHE A 12 9.36 48.02 -54.83
N PRO A 13 8.46 47.10 -54.49
CA PRO A 13 8.29 46.70 -53.08
C PRO A 13 9.44 45.76 -52.69
N LEU A 14 10.18 46.15 -51.65
CA LEU A 14 11.11 45.28 -50.91
C LEU A 14 10.29 44.22 -50.19
N ILE A 15 10.33 42.96 -50.66
CA ILE A 15 9.80 41.84 -49.96
C ILE A 15 10.86 41.43 -48.91
N THR A 16 10.68 41.81 -47.67
CA THR A 16 11.44 41.32 -46.52
C THR A 16 10.93 39.92 -46.17
N ASN A 17 11.66 38.91 -46.59
CA ASN A 17 11.46 37.55 -46.13
C ASN A 17 11.88 37.47 -44.66
N VAL A 18 10.92 37.53 -43.73
CA VAL A 18 11.11 37.14 -42.33
C VAL A 18 11.08 35.62 -42.29
N ILE A 19 12.26 35.00 -42.28
CA ILE A 19 12.39 33.56 -41.97
C ILE A 19 12.18 33.44 -40.45
N SER A 20 10.98 33.06 -40.05
CA SER A 20 10.71 32.61 -38.67
C SER A 20 11.41 31.28 -38.46
N ILE A 21 12.58 31.30 -37.82
CA ILE A 21 13.23 30.11 -37.31
C ILE A 21 12.43 29.71 -36.04
N LEU A 22 11.46 28.79 -36.21
CA LEU A 22 10.90 28.03 -35.11
C LEU A 22 12.03 27.15 -34.57
N LEU A 23 12.67 27.60 -33.47
CA LEU A 23 13.45 26.74 -32.61
C LEU A 23 12.48 25.76 -31.95
N PHE A 24 12.36 24.55 -32.54
CA PHE A 24 11.90 23.39 -31.78
C PHE A 24 12.96 23.10 -30.71
N LEU A 25 12.79 23.66 -29.53
CA LEU A 25 13.39 23.10 -28.33
C LEU A 25 12.71 21.73 -28.11
N SER A 26 13.28 20.70 -28.73
CA SER A 26 13.09 19.34 -28.25
C SER A 26 13.66 19.32 -26.83
N THR A 27 12.84 19.50 -25.83
CA THR A 27 13.12 19.02 -24.49
C THR A 27 13.33 17.53 -24.65
N LEU A 28 14.58 17.11 -24.73
CA LEU A 28 14.95 15.74 -24.42
C LEU A 28 14.38 15.52 -23.02
N ALA A 29 13.25 14.82 -22.95
CA ALA A 29 12.80 14.25 -21.71
C ALA A 29 13.97 13.35 -21.27
N HIS A 30 14.83 13.86 -20.40
CA HIS A 30 15.73 13.01 -19.67
C HIS A 30 14.83 12.11 -18.86
N THR A 31 14.71 10.85 -19.26
CA THR A 31 14.15 9.80 -18.42
C THR A 31 15.09 9.76 -17.22
N GLN A 32 14.71 10.46 -16.17
CA GLN A 32 15.50 10.45 -14.94
C GLN A 32 15.43 9.03 -14.41
N GLU A 33 16.59 8.38 -14.28
CA GLU A 33 16.66 7.05 -13.68
C GLU A 33 16.17 7.13 -12.23
N PRO A 34 15.48 6.10 -11.74
CA PRO A 34 15.07 6.05 -10.34
C PRO A 34 16.30 6.08 -9.44
N GLN A 35 16.13 6.65 -8.25
CA GLN A 35 17.15 6.73 -7.22
C GLN A 35 17.65 5.32 -6.85
N LYS A 36 18.97 5.12 -6.74
CA LYS A 36 19.55 3.90 -6.17
C LYS A 36 19.43 3.92 -4.64
N TYR A 37 19.27 2.74 -4.06
CA TYR A 37 19.08 2.55 -2.63
C TYR A 37 20.05 1.53 -2.06
N TYR A 38 20.42 1.71 -0.78
CA TYR A 38 21.18 0.74 0.01
C TYR A 38 20.37 0.33 1.24
N ALA A 39 20.29 -0.97 1.51
CA ALA A 39 19.74 -1.45 2.78
C ALA A 39 20.63 -0.99 3.93
N ASP A 40 20.03 -0.46 4.98
CA ASP A 40 20.76 -0.01 6.17
C ASP A 40 20.81 -1.13 7.23
N PRO A 41 21.96 -1.79 7.42
CA PRO A 41 22.08 -2.94 8.31
C PRO A 41 22.01 -2.56 9.80
N THR A 42 21.94 -1.26 10.11
CA THR A 42 21.87 -0.78 11.50
C THR A 42 20.47 -0.32 11.88
N TRP A 43 19.49 -0.49 10.98
CA TRP A 43 18.12 -0.12 11.21
C TRP A 43 17.17 -1.33 11.03
N PRO A 44 16.21 -1.55 11.95
CA PRO A 44 16.01 -0.87 13.21
C PRO A 44 17.12 -1.21 14.22
N GLN A 45 17.18 -0.46 15.34
CA GLN A 45 17.99 -0.85 16.48
C GLN A 45 17.41 -2.13 17.12
N THR A 46 18.21 -2.81 17.93
CA THR A 46 17.74 -3.98 18.69
C THR A 46 16.50 -3.61 19.49
N LEU A 47 15.42 -4.36 19.26
CA LEU A 47 14.17 -4.13 19.97
C LEU A 47 14.33 -4.42 21.48
N PRO A 48 13.70 -3.63 22.35
CA PRO A 48 13.81 -3.80 23.80
C PRO A 48 13.15 -5.11 24.25
N ASN A 49 13.44 -5.51 25.49
CA ASN A 49 12.78 -6.63 26.17
C ASN A 49 12.85 -7.98 25.41
N ASN A 50 13.85 -8.19 24.56
CA ASN A 50 13.96 -9.36 23.66
C ASN A 50 12.73 -9.54 22.75
N TRP A 51 12.11 -8.45 22.33
CA TRP A 51 10.98 -8.50 21.41
C TRP A 51 11.39 -9.04 20.04
N LYS A 52 10.52 -9.88 19.48
CA LYS A 52 10.56 -10.31 18.08
C LYS A 52 9.21 -9.99 17.45
N VAL A 53 9.21 -9.23 16.37
CA VAL A 53 7.99 -8.93 15.61
C VAL A 53 7.51 -10.16 14.85
N GLY A 54 6.21 -10.26 14.65
CA GLY A 54 5.57 -11.18 13.73
C GLY A 54 5.43 -10.56 12.34
N GLY A 55 4.49 -11.05 11.54
CA GLY A 55 4.22 -10.54 10.19
C GLY A 55 3.84 -9.06 10.19
N ILE A 56 4.46 -8.27 9.31
CA ILE A 56 4.20 -6.83 9.23
C ILE A 56 3.05 -6.57 8.26
N THR A 57 1.98 -5.98 8.76
CA THR A 57 0.73 -5.74 8.00
C THR A 57 0.34 -4.28 7.93
N GLY A 58 1.15 -3.37 8.42
CA GLY A 58 0.97 -1.94 8.24
C GLY A 58 2.24 -1.16 8.55
N LEU A 59 2.47 -0.12 7.77
CA LEU A 59 3.53 0.88 7.98
C LEU A 59 2.96 2.26 7.71
N ALA A 60 3.24 3.21 8.61
CA ALA A 60 2.91 4.61 8.41
C ALA A 60 4.07 5.50 8.89
N ILE A 61 4.22 6.64 8.23
CA ILE A 61 5.23 7.66 8.57
C ILE A 61 4.50 8.84 9.20
N ASP A 62 4.89 9.22 10.40
CA ASP A 62 4.33 10.39 11.06
C ASP A 62 4.94 11.71 10.55
N ALA A 63 4.38 12.84 10.99
CA ALA A 63 4.83 14.17 10.60
C ALA A 63 6.30 14.47 10.98
N ASN A 64 6.90 13.69 11.87
CA ASN A 64 8.28 13.79 12.31
C ASN A 64 9.22 12.80 11.62
N ASN A 65 8.74 12.09 10.59
CA ASN A 65 9.43 10.97 9.93
C ASN A 65 9.76 9.81 10.88
N ASN A 66 9.00 9.62 11.95
CA ASN A 66 9.06 8.40 12.73
C ASN A 66 8.14 7.34 12.09
N ILE A 67 8.40 6.09 12.40
CA ILE A 67 7.79 4.96 11.72
C ILE A 67 6.88 4.21 12.69
N TRP A 68 5.59 4.14 12.37
CA TRP A 68 4.66 3.23 13.01
C TRP A 68 4.68 1.88 12.30
N VAL A 69 4.75 0.81 13.07
CA VAL A 69 4.77 -0.57 12.59
C VAL A 69 3.61 -1.33 13.22
N LEU A 70 2.71 -1.82 12.39
CA LEU A 70 1.68 -2.77 12.78
C LEU A 70 2.20 -4.17 12.48
N ASN A 71 2.39 -4.97 13.53
CA ASN A 71 2.81 -6.35 13.40
C ASN A 71 1.79 -7.32 14.00
N ARG A 72 1.91 -8.59 13.64
CA ARG A 72 1.07 -9.68 14.12
C ARG A 72 1.86 -10.58 15.07
N PRO A 73 1.95 -10.26 16.36
CA PRO A 73 2.73 -11.03 17.32
C PRO A 73 2.29 -12.50 17.44
N ASN A 74 1.03 -12.81 17.12
CA ASN A 74 0.50 -14.17 17.13
C ASN A 74 0.96 -15.04 15.95
N ASP A 75 1.64 -14.47 14.95
CA ASP A 75 2.28 -15.24 13.87
C ASP A 75 3.54 -15.98 14.34
N LEU A 76 4.10 -15.57 15.49
CA LEU A 76 5.28 -16.21 16.08
C LEU A 76 4.95 -17.60 16.65
N SER A 77 5.77 -18.58 16.28
CA SER A 77 5.66 -19.94 16.77
C SER A 77 6.17 -20.11 18.21
N ASP A 78 5.78 -21.18 18.86
CA ASP A 78 6.26 -21.53 20.21
C ASP A 78 7.79 -21.65 20.25
N MET A 79 8.43 -22.08 19.16
CA MET A 79 9.89 -22.18 19.06
C MET A 79 10.58 -20.82 19.01
N GLU A 80 9.88 -19.78 18.58
CA GLU A 80 10.39 -18.40 18.57
C GLU A 80 10.15 -17.69 19.90
N LEU A 81 9.28 -18.23 20.75
CA LEU A 81 8.80 -17.60 21.98
C LEU A 81 9.30 -18.31 23.25
N LEU A 82 10.48 -18.92 23.21
CA LEU A 82 11.02 -19.72 24.31
C LEU A 82 11.32 -18.91 25.59
N ASN A 83 11.32 -17.58 25.48
CA ASN A 83 11.44 -16.70 26.65
C ASN A 83 10.08 -16.41 27.33
N GLU A 84 8.95 -16.70 26.68
CA GLU A 84 7.61 -16.52 27.31
C GLU A 84 7.17 -17.67 28.21
N VAL A 85 7.79 -18.84 28.07
CA VAL A 85 7.45 -19.98 28.92
C VAL A 85 7.93 -19.78 30.35
N SER A 86 7.28 -20.44 31.31
CA SER A 86 7.60 -20.30 32.73
C SER A 86 8.04 -21.65 33.35
N PRO A 87 9.30 -21.77 33.80
CA PRO A 87 10.40 -20.81 33.65
C PRO A 87 10.86 -20.68 32.20
N PRO A 88 11.47 -19.55 31.82
CA PRO A 88 12.03 -19.39 30.48
C PRO A 88 13.10 -20.44 30.16
N ILE A 89 13.07 -21.01 28.95
CA ILE A 89 14.02 -22.01 28.47
C ILE A 89 15.07 -21.45 27.53
N ALA A 90 14.89 -20.19 27.07
CA ALA A 90 15.86 -19.43 26.29
C ALA A 90 15.84 -17.94 26.67
N GLN A 91 16.86 -17.18 26.20
CA GLN A 91 16.92 -15.73 26.41
C GLN A 91 16.09 -14.94 25.43
N CYS A 92 15.76 -15.50 24.27
CA CYS A 92 14.93 -14.93 23.22
C CYS A 92 13.79 -15.91 22.85
N CYS A 93 12.63 -15.48 22.46
CA CYS A 93 12.18 -14.10 22.35
C CYS A 93 10.84 -13.93 23.08
N ILE A 94 10.33 -12.69 23.08
CA ILE A 94 9.06 -12.32 23.70
C ILE A 94 8.23 -11.59 22.63
N ARG A 95 6.90 -11.80 22.61
CA ARG A 95 5.98 -11.06 21.77
C ARG A 95 6.01 -9.58 22.10
N PRO A 96 6.17 -8.69 21.11
CA PRO A 96 6.00 -7.27 21.30
C PRO A 96 4.51 -6.89 21.37
N PRO A 97 4.18 -5.66 21.74
CA PRO A 97 2.90 -5.06 21.38
C PRO A 97 2.67 -5.09 19.86
N SER A 98 1.41 -5.18 19.44
CA SER A 98 1.08 -5.18 17.98
C SER A 98 1.45 -3.87 17.29
N MET A 99 1.45 -2.74 18.02
CA MET A 99 1.85 -1.44 17.54
C MET A 99 3.18 -1.03 18.15
N ILE A 100 4.14 -0.69 17.28
CA ILE A 100 5.48 -0.22 17.66
C ILE A 100 5.76 1.10 16.95
N HIS A 101 6.25 2.09 17.69
CA HIS A 101 6.66 3.39 17.16
C HIS A 101 8.19 3.50 17.24
N LEU A 102 8.83 3.69 16.09
CA LEU A 102 10.28 3.79 15.95
C LEU A 102 10.65 5.22 15.56
N ASP A 103 11.72 5.74 16.14
CA ASP A 103 12.32 6.98 15.64
C ASP A 103 13.09 6.78 14.33
N GLN A 104 13.55 7.86 13.73
CA GLN A 104 14.28 7.82 12.45
C GLN A 104 15.56 6.98 12.49
N ILE A 105 16.17 6.80 13.67
CA ILE A 105 17.36 5.96 13.84
C ILE A 105 17.04 4.52 14.27
N GLY A 106 15.77 4.20 14.46
CA GLY A 106 15.27 2.86 14.70
C GLY A 106 15.10 2.48 16.16
N ASN A 107 15.16 3.40 17.12
CA ASN A 107 14.83 3.12 18.50
C ASN A 107 13.32 3.07 18.72
N VAL A 108 12.85 2.20 19.58
CA VAL A 108 11.46 2.20 20.04
C VAL A 108 11.21 3.40 20.94
N ILE A 109 10.29 4.30 20.53
CA ILE A 109 9.88 5.50 21.26
C ILE A 109 8.46 5.40 21.80
N GLY A 110 7.69 4.40 21.38
CA GLY A 110 6.33 4.13 21.85
C GLY A 110 5.85 2.77 21.41
N SER A 111 4.83 2.27 22.07
CA SER A 111 4.14 1.04 21.70
C SER A 111 2.81 0.92 22.43
N PHE A 112 1.85 0.21 21.86
CA PHE A 112 0.61 -0.17 22.54
C PHE A 112 0.04 -1.47 21.95
N ASN A 113 -0.80 -2.14 22.71
CA ASN A 113 -1.50 -3.32 22.25
C ASN A 113 -2.83 -2.90 21.58
N ALA A 114 -3.07 -3.46 20.39
CA ALA A 114 -4.36 -3.43 19.72
C ALA A 114 -4.65 -4.84 19.17
N PRO A 115 -5.91 -5.21 18.93
CA PRO A 115 -6.20 -6.39 18.13
C PRO A 115 -5.44 -6.34 16.80
N GLN A 116 -4.88 -7.49 16.39
CA GLN A 116 -4.14 -7.57 15.13
C GLN A 116 -5.01 -7.12 13.96
N GLY A 117 -4.38 -6.46 12.99
CA GLY A 117 -5.09 -5.86 11.87
C GLY A 117 -4.28 -5.90 10.57
N HIS A 118 -4.78 -5.16 9.60
CA HIS A 118 -4.15 -4.99 8.31
C HIS A 118 -4.41 -3.57 7.78
N GLY A 119 -3.35 -2.91 7.31
CA GLY A 119 -3.40 -1.50 6.93
C GLY A 119 -3.47 -0.55 8.12
N MET A 120 -2.80 0.56 8.00
CA MET A 120 -2.79 1.61 9.01
C MET A 120 -2.39 2.95 8.43
N ASP A 121 -2.77 4.02 9.13
CA ASP A 121 -2.24 5.35 8.89
C ASP A 121 -2.20 6.15 10.21
N VAL A 122 -1.60 7.34 10.18
CA VAL A 122 -1.49 8.26 11.31
C VAL A 122 -1.88 9.66 10.88
N ASP A 123 -2.73 10.32 11.68
CA ASP A 123 -3.15 11.69 11.39
C ASP A 123 -2.11 12.73 11.87
N GLU A 124 -2.29 13.97 11.45
CA GLU A 124 -1.41 15.11 11.82
C GLU A 124 -1.30 15.34 13.33
N ASN A 125 -2.29 14.90 14.11
CA ASN A 125 -2.32 14.99 15.56
C ASN A 125 -1.66 13.78 16.25
N GLY A 126 -1.20 12.79 15.47
CA GLY A 126 -0.53 11.58 15.94
C GLY A 126 -1.47 10.45 16.36
N PHE A 127 -2.78 10.56 16.14
CA PHE A 127 -3.69 9.45 16.35
C PHE A 127 -3.47 8.37 15.29
N VAL A 128 -3.53 7.12 15.72
CA VAL A 128 -3.26 5.95 14.87
C VAL A 128 -4.56 5.31 14.42
N TYR A 129 -4.68 5.06 13.13
CA TYR A 129 -5.83 4.38 12.54
C TYR A 129 -5.41 2.98 12.11
N ILE A 130 -6.13 1.96 12.55
CA ILE A 130 -5.83 0.56 12.25
C ILE A 130 -7.03 -0.10 11.60
N GLY A 131 -6.78 -0.79 10.48
CA GLY A 131 -7.75 -1.68 9.83
C GLY A 131 -7.81 -3.01 10.55
N GLN A 132 -9.01 -3.38 10.98
CA GLN A 132 -9.33 -4.62 11.69
C GLN A 132 -10.59 -5.24 11.07
N ASP A 133 -11.60 -5.58 11.86
CA ASP A 133 -12.95 -5.83 11.36
C ASP A 133 -13.67 -4.54 10.92
N THR A 134 -13.16 -3.40 11.38
CA THR A 134 -13.44 -2.05 10.89
C THR A 134 -12.21 -1.17 11.07
N VAL A 135 -12.27 0.09 10.67
CA VAL A 135 -11.24 1.09 10.97
C VAL A 135 -11.47 1.64 12.37
N ARG A 136 -10.45 1.57 13.22
CA ARG A 136 -10.45 2.17 14.54
C ARG A 136 -9.38 3.22 14.68
N LYS A 137 -9.76 4.34 15.29
CA LYS A 137 -8.84 5.41 15.70
C LYS A 137 -8.41 5.19 17.14
N TYR A 138 -7.10 5.17 17.36
CA TYR A 138 -6.47 4.94 18.66
C TYR A 138 -5.76 6.18 19.17
N ASP A 139 -5.85 6.43 20.46
CA ASP A 139 -4.91 7.29 21.17
C ASP A 139 -3.63 6.49 21.43
N PRO A 140 -2.48 6.85 20.81
CA PRO A 140 -1.24 6.08 20.92
C PRO A 140 -0.61 6.12 22.32
N GLN A 141 -0.97 7.09 23.17
CA GLN A 141 -0.43 7.19 24.53
C GLN A 141 -1.12 6.20 25.49
N THR A 142 -2.40 5.95 25.26
CA THR A 142 -3.19 5.07 26.13
C THR A 142 -3.50 3.72 25.50
N GLY A 143 -3.39 3.59 24.17
CA GLY A 143 -3.83 2.43 23.40
C GLY A 143 -5.35 2.27 23.35
N MET A 144 -6.10 3.29 23.75
CA MET A 144 -7.57 3.24 23.76
C MET A 144 -8.16 3.61 22.41
N VAL A 145 -9.21 2.87 22.01
CA VAL A 145 -10.05 3.25 20.88
C VAL A 145 -10.85 4.48 21.26
N ILE A 146 -10.79 5.52 20.42
CA ILE A 146 -11.53 6.78 20.63
C ILE A 146 -12.63 6.98 19.60
N ALA A 147 -12.58 6.29 18.45
CA ALA A 147 -13.62 6.29 17.44
C ALA A 147 -13.47 5.07 16.52
N GLU A 148 -14.55 4.68 15.84
CA GLU A 148 -14.53 3.62 14.83
C GLU A 148 -15.54 3.87 13.71
N ILE A 149 -15.26 3.37 12.50
CA ILE A 149 -16.19 3.39 11.36
C ILE A 149 -17.27 2.31 11.59
N ALA A 150 -18.51 2.60 11.22
CA ALA A 150 -19.60 1.64 11.32
C ALA A 150 -19.34 0.38 10.47
N ARG A 151 -19.76 -0.76 10.95
CA ARG A 151 -19.62 -2.08 10.33
C ARG A 151 -20.94 -2.86 10.36
N THR A 152 -21.00 -3.95 9.62
CA THR A 152 -22.17 -4.84 9.64
C THR A 152 -22.28 -5.58 10.98
N ALA A 153 -23.50 -5.96 11.35
CA ALA A 153 -23.77 -6.66 12.63
C ALA A 153 -23.01 -8.02 12.70
N GLU A 154 -22.88 -8.71 11.59
CA GLU A 154 -22.08 -9.94 11.52
C GLU A 154 -20.60 -9.71 11.82
N ARG A 155 -20.07 -8.56 11.43
CA ARG A 155 -18.69 -8.18 11.77
C ARG A 155 -18.54 -7.91 13.27
N GLU A 156 -19.53 -7.31 13.90
CA GLU A 156 -19.57 -7.10 15.35
C GLU A 156 -19.55 -8.41 16.14
N ASN A 157 -20.16 -9.47 15.59
CA ASN A 157 -20.23 -10.79 16.19
C ASN A 157 -19.19 -11.80 15.66
N GLY A 158 -18.11 -11.33 15.04
CA GLY A 158 -17.08 -12.20 14.47
C GLY A 158 -17.27 -12.51 13.00
N GLY A 159 -18.33 -12.03 12.39
CA GLY A 159 -18.59 -12.12 10.96
C GLY A 159 -19.07 -13.48 10.47
N PRO A 160 -19.53 -13.57 9.21
CA PRO A 160 -19.86 -14.81 8.56
C PRO A 160 -18.60 -15.63 8.25
N VAL A 161 -18.80 -16.90 7.90
CA VAL A 161 -17.75 -17.77 7.39
C VAL A 161 -17.04 -17.05 6.22
N GLY A 162 -15.74 -16.84 6.35
CA GLY A 162 -14.96 -16.11 5.38
C GLY A 162 -14.50 -14.71 5.81
N LEU A 163 -15.06 -14.14 6.88
CA LEU A 163 -14.56 -12.90 7.48
C LEU A 163 -13.75 -13.21 8.73
N LEU A 164 -12.55 -12.65 8.81
CA LEU A 164 -11.72 -12.80 9.99
C LEU A 164 -12.29 -11.95 11.12
N PRO A 165 -12.59 -12.55 12.29
CA PRO A 165 -12.79 -11.77 13.48
C PRO A 165 -11.47 -11.04 13.83
N PRO A 166 -11.51 -9.92 14.56
CA PRO A 166 -10.32 -9.32 15.13
C PRO A 166 -9.61 -10.37 15.98
N VAL A 167 -8.33 -10.61 15.71
CA VAL A 167 -7.54 -11.49 16.55
C VAL A 167 -7.07 -10.68 17.74
N GLU A 168 -7.60 -10.97 18.92
CA GLU A 168 -7.12 -10.38 20.15
C GLU A 168 -5.71 -10.90 20.45
N PHE A 169 -4.82 -9.99 20.79
CA PHE A 169 -3.50 -10.36 21.30
C PHE A 169 -3.67 -11.15 22.60
N THR A 170 -3.30 -12.40 22.59
CA THR A 170 -3.30 -13.26 23.78
C THR A 170 -1.88 -13.74 24.04
N PRO A 171 -1.18 -13.20 25.05
CA PRO A 171 0.15 -13.67 25.40
C PRO A 171 0.18 -15.18 25.64
N GLY A 172 1.18 -15.88 25.10
CA GLY A 172 1.37 -17.32 25.28
C GLY A 172 0.46 -18.21 24.43
N LYS A 173 -0.39 -17.67 23.57
CA LYS A 173 -1.09 -18.44 22.55
C LYS A 173 -0.35 -18.32 21.22
N GLY A 174 0.01 -19.48 20.66
CA GLY A 174 0.58 -19.58 19.32
C GLY A 174 -0.37 -19.06 18.24
N THR A 175 0.16 -18.95 17.07
CA THR A 175 -0.16 -18.11 15.95
C THR A 175 -1.35 -18.47 15.10
N LEU A 176 -1.97 -19.61 15.24
CA LEU A 176 -2.82 -20.15 14.19
C LEU A 176 -4.30 -19.79 14.31
N GLU A 177 -4.67 -18.94 15.26
CA GLU A 177 -6.09 -18.56 15.43
C GLU A 177 -6.62 -17.57 14.40
N HIS A 178 -5.75 -17.05 13.54
CA HIS A 178 -6.21 -16.29 12.38
C HIS A 178 -5.90 -17.00 11.06
N ALA A 179 -5.86 -18.32 11.09
CA ALA A 179 -6.00 -19.03 9.85
C ALA A 179 -7.18 -18.41 9.13
N SER A 180 -6.87 -17.67 8.09
CA SER A 180 -7.85 -16.96 7.30
C SER A 180 -8.97 -17.93 6.96
N VAL A 181 -10.18 -17.63 7.35
CA VAL A 181 -11.35 -18.42 6.94
C VAL A 181 -11.48 -18.39 5.41
N PHE A 182 -10.76 -17.45 4.75
CA PHE A 182 -10.57 -17.40 3.31
C PHE A 182 -9.46 -18.31 2.81
N MET A 183 -8.54 -18.77 3.67
CA MET A 183 -7.60 -19.80 3.29
C MET A 183 -8.19 -21.15 3.64
N PRO A 184 -8.53 -21.99 2.68
CA PRO A 184 -9.02 -23.35 2.94
C PRO A 184 -7.93 -24.13 3.68
N ASN A 185 -8.35 -25.04 4.57
CA ASN A 185 -7.43 -26.05 5.11
C ASN A 185 -6.83 -26.91 3.99
N SER A 186 -7.51 -26.98 2.85
CA SER A 186 -7.07 -27.56 1.60
C SER A 186 -7.38 -26.59 0.47
N PRO A 187 -6.41 -25.75 0.03
CA PRO A 187 -6.63 -24.75 -1.03
C PRO A 187 -7.21 -25.30 -2.31
N ASP A 188 -6.99 -26.58 -2.58
CA ASP A 188 -7.39 -27.26 -3.80
C ASP A 188 -8.62 -28.18 -3.61
N ASP A 189 -9.28 -28.17 -2.44
CA ASP A 189 -10.50 -28.94 -2.22
C ASP A 189 -11.71 -28.27 -2.91
N PRO A 190 -12.27 -28.84 -3.97
CA PRO A 190 -13.40 -28.27 -4.69
C PRO A 190 -14.65 -28.09 -3.83
N ILE A 191 -14.83 -28.90 -2.78
CA ILE A 191 -15.98 -28.81 -1.86
C ILE A 191 -15.84 -27.59 -0.97
N GLU A 192 -14.65 -27.36 -0.41
CA GLU A 192 -14.38 -26.17 0.40
C GLU A 192 -14.48 -24.89 -0.43
N ILE A 193 -13.94 -24.89 -1.65
CA ILE A 193 -14.04 -23.77 -2.58
C ILE A 193 -15.52 -23.46 -2.86
N ALA A 194 -16.31 -24.45 -3.25
CA ALA A 194 -17.74 -24.25 -3.56
C ALA A 194 -18.53 -23.74 -2.35
N ALA A 195 -18.23 -24.25 -1.15
CA ALA A 195 -18.90 -23.81 0.08
C ALA A 195 -18.58 -22.35 0.41
N ARG A 196 -17.34 -21.91 0.22
CA ARG A 196 -16.92 -20.52 0.45
C ARG A 196 -17.52 -19.56 -0.56
N THR A 197 -17.51 -19.94 -1.85
CA THR A 197 -18.14 -19.15 -2.91
C THR A 197 -19.63 -18.97 -2.65
N ALA A 198 -20.32 -20.03 -2.23
CA ALA A 198 -21.74 -19.96 -1.87
C ALA A 198 -21.97 -19.04 -0.65
N ALA A 199 -21.13 -19.14 0.38
CA ALA A 199 -21.24 -18.29 1.57
C ALA A 199 -20.95 -16.82 1.24
N ALA A 200 -19.95 -16.54 0.41
CA ALA A 200 -19.61 -15.20 -0.06
C ALA A 200 -20.78 -14.57 -0.83
N LYS A 201 -21.40 -15.32 -1.72
CA LYS A 201 -22.57 -14.86 -2.46
C LYS A 201 -23.73 -14.50 -1.55
N VAL A 202 -24.09 -15.38 -0.62
CA VAL A 202 -25.15 -15.09 0.36
C VAL A 202 -24.87 -13.84 1.18
N PHE A 203 -23.60 -13.65 1.56
CA PHE A 203 -23.19 -12.45 2.29
C PHE A 203 -23.32 -11.18 1.45
N ARG A 204 -22.85 -11.21 0.18
CA ARG A 204 -22.98 -10.06 -0.74
C ARG A 204 -24.44 -9.75 -1.12
N GLU A 205 -25.31 -10.77 -1.19
CA GLU A 205 -26.75 -10.55 -1.37
C GLU A 205 -27.39 -9.85 -0.17
N LYS A 206 -26.90 -10.14 1.04
CA LYS A 206 -27.38 -9.49 2.28
C LYS A 206 -26.79 -8.08 2.46
N TYR A 207 -25.54 -7.88 2.11
CA TYR A 207 -24.80 -6.63 2.17
C TYR A 207 -24.26 -6.32 0.78
N PRO A 208 -25.10 -5.78 -0.10
CA PRO A 208 -24.69 -5.48 -1.47
C PRO A 208 -23.57 -4.42 -1.51
N PRO A 209 -22.84 -4.31 -2.61
CA PRO A 209 -21.68 -3.44 -2.72
C PRO A 209 -21.95 -1.94 -2.47
N ASP A 210 -23.18 -1.48 -2.53
CA ASP A 210 -23.61 -0.12 -2.19
C ASP A 210 -23.88 0.08 -0.68
N THR A 211 -23.70 -0.95 0.15
CA THR A 211 -23.82 -0.83 1.62
C THR A 211 -22.79 0.20 2.14
N PRO A 212 -23.23 1.26 2.86
CA PRO A 212 -22.35 2.40 3.21
C PRO A 212 -21.53 2.19 4.48
N VAL A 213 -21.14 0.94 4.77
CA VAL A 213 -20.32 0.55 5.91
C VAL A 213 -19.28 -0.49 5.48
N ILE A 214 -18.31 -0.77 6.32
CA ILE A 214 -17.31 -1.81 6.05
C ILE A 214 -18.00 -3.18 6.03
N VAL A 215 -17.82 -3.91 4.93
CA VAL A 215 -18.40 -5.26 4.75
C VAL A 215 -17.35 -6.34 4.49
N GLY A 216 -16.27 -5.98 3.80
CA GLY A 216 -15.19 -6.91 3.46
C GLY A 216 -14.14 -7.07 4.56
N GLY A 217 -12.93 -7.36 4.18
CA GLY A 217 -11.74 -7.31 5.02
C GLY A 217 -10.92 -6.07 4.68
N LEU A 218 -10.33 -5.44 5.67
CA LEU A 218 -9.51 -4.26 5.44
C LEU A 218 -8.10 -4.67 5.03
N GLU A 219 -7.56 -3.97 4.03
CA GLU A 219 -6.18 -4.19 3.58
C GLU A 219 -5.34 -2.92 3.69
N GLU A 220 -5.93 -1.74 3.46
CA GLU A 220 -5.22 -0.47 3.52
C GLU A 220 -6.13 0.68 3.93
N ILE A 221 -5.54 1.67 4.58
CA ILE A 221 -6.19 2.91 5.02
C ILE A 221 -5.26 4.07 4.65
N ARG A 222 -5.83 5.16 4.15
CA ARG A 222 -5.08 6.41 3.97
C ARG A 222 -5.91 7.60 4.43
N ILE A 223 -5.24 8.51 5.13
CA ILE A 223 -5.81 9.77 5.61
C ILE A 223 -5.40 10.88 4.67
N VAL A 224 -6.34 11.69 4.25
CA VAL A 224 -6.10 12.92 3.49
C VAL A 224 -6.55 14.09 4.34
N GLU A 225 -5.60 14.66 5.09
CA GLU A 225 -5.86 15.74 6.04
C GLU A 225 -6.46 16.98 5.39
N THR A 226 -5.99 17.35 4.20
CA THR A 226 -6.49 18.54 3.48
C THR A 226 -7.97 18.46 3.14
N ASP A 227 -8.50 17.25 2.93
CA ASP A 227 -9.88 17.01 2.56
C ASP A 227 -10.72 16.54 3.74
N ARG A 228 -10.09 16.27 4.88
CA ARG A 228 -10.69 15.63 6.06
C ARG A 228 -11.37 14.32 5.67
N GLU A 229 -10.63 13.41 5.02
CA GLU A 229 -11.16 12.15 4.50
C GLU A 229 -10.28 10.95 4.88
N VAL A 230 -10.96 9.81 5.11
CA VAL A 230 -10.34 8.50 5.28
C VAL A 230 -10.71 7.63 4.07
N TYR A 231 -9.70 7.18 3.34
CA TYR A 231 -9.83 6.23 2.23
C TYR A 231 -9.58 4.83 2.75
N VAL A 232 -10.43 3.92 2.39
CA VAL A 232 -10.41 2.54 2.89
C VAL A 232 -10.49 1.57 1.71
N ALA A 233 -9.52 0.66 1.63
CA ALA A 233 -9.61 -0.51 0.76
C ALA A 233 -10.48 -1.57 1.47
N ASP A 234 -11.80 -1.57 1.19
CA ASP A 234 -12.75 -2.58 1.65
C ASP A 234 -12.68 -3.79 0.71
N ASN A 235 -11.79 -4.69 1.07
CA ASN A 235 -11.28 -5.77 0.23
C ASN A 235 -12.10 -7.07 0.36
N TYR A 236 -11.59 -8.18 -0.16
CA TYR A 236 -12.17 -9.53 -0.15
C TYR A 236 -13.64 -9.56 -0.63
N LEU A 237 -14.60 -9.53 0.29
CA LEU A 237 -16.02 -9.52 -0.04
C LEU A 237 -16.54 -8.15 -0.48
N GLY A 238 -15.82 -7.07 -0.15
CA GLY A 238 -16.16 -5.71 -0.56
C GLY A 238 -15.75 -5.44 -2.01
N GLY A 239 -14.48 -5.61 -2.33
CA GLY A 239 -13.92 -5.35 -3.67
C GLY A 239 -14.10 -3.91 -4.13
N ARG A 240 -13.88 -2.93 -3.23
CA ARG A 240 -14.19 -1.52 -3.46
C ARG A 240 -13.32 -0.58 -2.65
N VAL A 241 -13.23 0.65 -3.09
CA VAL A 241 -12.66 1.77 -2.33
C VAL A 241 -13.84 2.53 -1.69
N LEU A 242 -13.74 2.80 -0.39
CA LEU A 242 -14.71 3.61 0.35
C LEU A 242 -14.02 4.86 0.90
N VAL A 243 -14.77 5.95 0.97
CA VAL A 243 -14.30 7.21 1.53
C VAL A 243 -15.27 7.66 2.62
N PHE A 244 -14.72 7.95 3.78
CA PHE A 244 -15.43 8.43 4.95
C PHE A 244 -14.93 9.82 5.36
N ASP A 245 -15.76 10.56 6.03
CA ASP A 245 -15.35 11.78 6.69
C ASP A 245 -14.42 11.47 7.86
N LEU A 246 -13.31 12.20 8.00
CA LEU A 246 -12.27 11.93 9.01
C LEU A 246 -12.74 12.24 10.44
N ASP A 247 -13.68 13.17 10.61
CA ASP A 247 -14.12 13.63 11.92
C ASP A 247 -15.35 12.87 12.43
N SER A 248 -16.33 12.64 11.54
CA SER A 248 -17.60 11.99 11.88
C SER A 248 -17.62 10.49 11.57
N PHE A 249 -16.73 10.01 10.73
CA PHE A 249 -16.72 8.66 10.15
C PHE A 249 -17.99 8.31 9.37
N GLU A 250 -18.72 9.32 8.92
CA GLU A 250 -19.85 9.12 8.01
C GLU A 250 -19.36 8.79 6.60
N PHE A 251 -20.07 7.85 5.95
CA PHE A 251 -19.78 7.48 4.55
C PHE A 251 -20.02 8.67 3.61
N LYS A 252 -19.08 8.95 2.73
CA LYS A 252 -19.18 10.01 1.72
C LYS A 252 -19.42 9.47 0.32
N ARG A 253 -18.64 8.48 -0.12
CA ARG A 253 -18.67 7.89 -1.46
C ARG A 253 -17.81 6.63 -1.53
N GLY A 254 -17.89 5.93 -2.65
CA GLY A 254 -17.02 4.78 -2.95
C GLY A 254 -17.17 4.37 -4.40
N TRP A 255 -16.26 3.50 -4.85
CA TRP A 255 -16.27 2.98 -6.21
C TRP A 255 -15.57 1.60 -6.30
N GLY A 256 -15.91 0.87 -7.36
CA GLY A 256 -15.28 -0.38 -7.74
C GLY A 256 -14.19 -0.22 -8.80
N ALA A 257 -13.74 -1.32 -9.36
CA ALA A 257 -12.83 -1.32 -10.50
C ALA A 257 -13.39 -0.49 -11.67
N TYR A 258 -12.50 0.18 -12.40
CA TYR A 258 -12.83 1.06 -13.53
C TYR A 258 -13.78 2.21 -13.16
N GLY A 259 -13.75 2.65 -11.90
CA GLY A 259 -14.61 3.74 -11.43
C GLY A 259 -16.10 3.39 -11.39
N LYS A 260 -16.46 2.11 -11.39
CA LYS A 260 -17.85 1.69 -11.28
C LYS A 260 -18.49 2.26 -10.03
N SER A 261 -19.71 2.75 -10.15
CA SER A 261 -20.52 3.04 -8.98
C SER A 261 -20.81 1.75 -8.20
N LEU A 262 -20.97 1.88 -6.89
CA LEU A 262 -21.00 0.73 -5.97
C LEU A 262 -22.08 -0.29 -6.34
N GLU A 263 -23.26 0.17 -6.77
CA GLU A 263 -24.39 -0.68 -7.19
C GLU A 263 -24.13 -1.49 -8.46
N LEU A 264 -23.09 -1.18 -9.22
CA LEU A 264 -22.69 -1.89 -10.44
C LEU A 264 -21.60 -2.92 -10.22
N ILE A 265 -21.04 -3.01 -9.01
CA ILE A 265 -20.07 -4.05 -8.66
C ILE A 265 -20.79 -5.39 -8.63
N SER A 266 -20.19 -6.40 -9.25
CA SER A 266 -20.78 -7.74 -9.32
C SER A 266 -20.77 -8.45 -7.94
N ILE A 267 -21.81 -9.23 -7.70
CA ILE A 267 -21.85 -10.17 -6.57
C ILE A 267 -21.42 -11.59 -6.97
N ASP A 268 -21.07 -11.78 -8.22
CA ASP A 268 -20.58 -13.07 -8.76
C ASP A 268 -19.04 -13.10 -8.68
N ASP A 269 -18.50 -14.12 -8.00
CA ASP A 269 -17.06 -14.28 -7.84
C ASP A 269 -16.32 -14.39 -9.18
N ALA A 270 -16.95 -14.92 -10.23
CA ALA A 270 -16.33 -15.03 -11.56
C ALA A 270 -15.94 -13.68 -12.19
N ASP A 271 -16.61 -12.60 -11.81
CA ASP A 271 -16.28 -11.24 -12.27
C ASP A 271 -15.07 -10.62 -11.54
N HIS A 272 -14.63 -11.27 -10.45
CA HIS A 272 -13.48 -10.90 -9.61
C HIS A 272 -12.25 -11.79 -9.83
N GLU A 273 -12.35 -12.87 -10.63
CA GLU A 273 -11.26 -13.81 -10.84
C GLU A 273 -10.31 -13.38 -11.95
N TYR A 274 -9.02 -13.53 -11.70
CA TYR A 274 -7.95 -13.33 -12.67
C TYR A 274 -7.14 -14.60 -12.90
N THR A 275 -6.87 -14.88 -14.15
CA THR A 275 -5.93 -15.94 -14.56
C THR A 275 -4.67 -15.29 -15.13
N PRO A 276 -3.45 -15.67 -14.70
CA PRO A 276 -2.21 -15.10 -15.19
C PRO A 276 -2.14 -15.06 -16.73
N ASN A 277 -1.79 -13.88 -17.27
CA ASN A 277 -1.83 -13.53 -18.69
C ASN A 277 -3.21 -13.65 -19.36
N GLY A 278 -4.28 -13.78 -18.59
CA GLY A 278 -5.65 -13.77 -19.07
C GLY A 278 -6.21 -12.34 -19.20
N PRO A 279 -7.48 -12.22 -19.59
CA PRO A 279 -8.16 -10.94 -19.58
C PRO A 279 -8.32 -10.42 -18.15
N MET A 280 -8.30 -9.10 -17.99
CA MET A 280 -8.52 -8.45 -16.69
C MET A 280 -9.95 -8.71 -16.20
N PRO A 281 -10.14 -8.96 -14.89
CA PRO A 281 -11.46 -9.13 -14.31
C PRO A 281 -12.26 -7.82 -14.37
N LYS A 282 -13.58 -7.93 -14.37
CA LYS A 282 -14.49 -6.77 -14.46
C LYS A 282 -14.51 -5.96 -13.17
N ASP A 283 -14.24 -6.59 -12.04
CA ASP A 283 -14.21 -6.00 -10.72
C ASP A 283 -12.84 -6.24 -10.04
N PHE A 284 -12.59 -5.67 -8.87
CA PHE A 284 -11.33 -5.92 -8.17
C PHE A 284 -11.23 -7.38 -7.73
N ALA A 285 -10.08 -7.98 -8.01
CA ALA A 285 -9.84 -9.40 -7.73
C ALA A 285 -9.48 -9.70 -6.27
N GLY A 286 -9.20 -8.66 -5.50
CA GLY A 286 -8.90 -8.77 -4.08
C GLY A 286 -7.43 -8.52 -3.71
N HIS A 287 -7.17 -8.43 -2.41
CA HIS A 287 -5.95 -7.86 -1.84
C HIS A 287 -5.69 -6.45 -2.37
N LEU A 288 -6.69 -5.59 -2.18
CA LEU A 288 -6.69 -4.23 -2.64
C LEU A 288 -5.95 -3.33 -1.63
N THR A 289 -4.86 -2.70 -2.06
CA THR A 289 -4.18 -1.63 -1.32
C THR A 289 -4.35 -0.31 -2.05
N LEU A 290 -4.09 0.80 -1.38
CA LEU A 290 -4.20 2.10 -2.01
C LEU A 290 -3.24 3.14 -1.41
N ASN A 291 -2.92 4.17 -2.20
CA ASN A 291 -2.31 5.39 -1.71
C ASN A 291 -2.74 6.57 -2.57
N ILE A 292 -2.61 7.78 -2.04
CA ILE A 292 -3.04 9.01 -2.70
C ILE A 292 -1.83 9.91 -2.95
N SER A 293 -1.65 10.36 -4.19
CA SER A 293 -0.57 11.25 -4.58
C SER A 293 -0.84 12.70 -4.19
N ASN A 294 0.23 13.54 -4.16
CA ASN A 294 0.15 14.96 -3.83
C ASN A 294 -0.78 15.75 -4.76
N ASP A 295 -0.90 15.33 -6.02
CA ASP A 295 -1.82 15.91 -7.00
C ASP A 295 -3.24 15.35 -6.93
N GLY A 296 -3.53 14.51 -5.93
CA GLY A 296 -4.88 14.05 -5.60
C GLY A 296 -5.39 12.88 -6.46
N LEU A 297 -4.48 12.06 -7.00
CA LEU A 297 -4.87 10.81 -7.66
C LEU A 297 -4.78 9.64 -6.69
N VAL A 298 -5.75 8.74 -6.77
CA VAL A 298 -5.81 7.50 -5.99
C VAL A 298 -5.24 6.36 -6.81
N TYR A 299 -4.22 5.72 -6.29
CA TYR A 299 -3.60 4.53 -6.87
C TYR A 299 -4.05 3.31 -6.08
N ALA A 300 -4.92 2.50 -6.67
CA ALA A 300 -5.46 1.29 -6.06
C ALA A 300 -4.81 0.06 -6.70
N ALA A 301 -3.96 -0.61 -5.95
CA ALA A 301 -3.27 -1.83 -6.40
C ALA A 301 -4.16 -3.05 -6.13
N ASP A 302 -4.62 -3.67 -7.19
CA ASP A 302 -5.41 -4.91 -7.20
C ASP A 302 -4.44 -6.10 -7.37
N ARG A 303 -3.91 -6.58 -6.23
CA ARG A 303 -2.79 -7.52 -6.19
C ARG A 303 -3.09 -8.80 -6.96
N ASN A 304 -4.24 -9.39 -6.75
CA ASN A 304 -4.59 -10.67 -7.40
C ASN A 304 -4.77 -10.55 -8.92
N ALA A 305 -5.02 -9.34 -9.44
CA ALA A 305 -5.10 -9.08 -10.87
C ALA A 305 -3.82 -8.48 -11.48
N ASN A 306 -2.74 -8.33 -10.70
CA ASN A 306 -1.46 -7.78 -11.19
C ASN A 306 -1.61 -6.39 -11.84
N ARG A 307 -2.47 -5.54 -11.28
CA ARG A 307 -2.77 -4.21 -11.85
C ARG A 307 -2.88 -3.13 -10.79
N ILE A 308 -2.74 -1.88 -11.24
CA ILE A 308 -2.94 -0.70 -10.43
C ILE A 308 -3.92 0.20 -11.19
N HIS A 309 -5.04 0.54 -10.56
CA HIS A 309 -5.96 1.53 -11.10
C HIS A 309 -5.60 2.91 -10.61
N VAL A 310 -5.65 3.88 -11.52
CA VAL A 310 -5.50 5.31 -11.22
C VAL A 310 -6.87 5.96 -11.37
N THR A 311 -7.34 6.59 -10.30
CA THR A 311 -8.62 7.31 -10.28
C THR A 311 -8.48 8.70 -9.69
N THR A 312 -9.43 9.57 -9.95
CA THR A 312 -9.60 10.79 -9.17
C THR A 312 -10.09 10.45 -7.75
N LYS A 313 -10.05 11.42 -6.83
CA LYS A 313 -10.65 11.31 -5.48
C LYS A 313 -12.17 11.10 -5.50
N GLN A 314 -12.83 11.32 -6.63
CA GLN A 314 -14.25 11.07 -6.85
C GLN A 314 -14.52 9.69 -7.45
N GLY A 315 -13.46 8.90 -7.74
CA GLY A 315 -13.58 7.57 -8.33
C GLY A 315 -13.68 7.56 -9.85
N GLU A 316 -13.45 8.70 -10.54
CA GLU A 316 -13.36 8.70 -12.00
C GLU A 316 -12.10 7.94 -12.42
N PHE A 317 -12.27 6.90 -13.23
CA PHE A 317 -11.17 6.08 -13.75
C PHE A 317 -10.37 6.85 -14.80
N LEU A 318 -9.04 6.85 -14.63
CA LEU A 318 -8.12 7.55 -15.51
C LEU A 318 -7.20 6.60 -16.27
N ASP A 319 -6.61 5.61 -15.58
CA ASP A 319 -5.64 4.71 -16.18
C ASP A 319 -5.53 3.38 -15.42
N GLU A 320 -4.89 2.39 -16.07
CA GLU A 320 -4.58 1.06 -15.52
C GLU A 320 -3.14 0.69 -15.86
N PHE A 321 -2.33 0.41 -14.84
CA PHE A 321 -0.98 -0.11 -15.02
C PHE A 321 -0.96 -1.60 -14.73
N ILE A 322 -0.47 -2.39 -15.68
CA ILE A 322 -0.35 -3.85 -15.54
C ILE A 322 1.11 -4.18 -15.21
N LEU A 323 1.33 -4.92 -14.12
CA LEU A 323 2.65 -5.24 -13.61
C LEU A 323 2.85 -6.75 -13.50
N ALA A 324 3.85 -7.31 -14.20
CA ALA A 324 4.19 -8.73 -14.17
C ALA A 324 2.96 -9.65 -14.30
N PRO A 325 2.17 -9.57 -15.39
CA PRO A 325 0.85 -10.22 -15.52
C PRO A 325 0.88 -11.75 -15.47
N SER A 326 2.05 -12.36 -15.59
CA SER A 326 2.24 -13.81 -15.46
C SER A 326 2.33 -14.28 -14.00
N THR A 327 2.36 -13.37 -13.02
CA THR A 327 2.46 -13.72 -11.60
C THR A 327 1.17 -14.39 -11.15
N GLY A 328 1.32 -15.59 -10.60
CA GLY A 328 0.21 -16.35 -9.98
C GLY A 328 0.14 -16.18 -8.47
N GLY A 329 -0.66 -17.01 -7.83
CA GLY A 329 -0.78 -17.04 -6.37
C GLY A 329 -1.38 -15.75 -5.81
N GLY A 330 -0.59 -14.98 -5.10
CA GLY A 330 -1.02 -13.73 -4.47
C GLY A 330 -0.81 -12.47 -5.32
N GLY A 331 -0.35 -12.58 -6.58
CA GLY A 331 -0.15 -11.44 -7.50
C GLY A 331 1.06 -10.55 -7.18
N SER A 332 1.29 -9.55 -8.05
CA SER A 332 2.52 -8.72 -8.09
C SER A 332 2.37 -7.29 -7.58
N THR A 333 1.16 -6.79 -7.34
CA THR A 333 0.93 -5.40 -6.96
C THR A 333 0.42 -5.30 -5.52
N GLY A 334 1.37 -5.18 -4.59
CA GLY A 334 1.08 -5.06 -3.15
C GLY A 334 0.98 -3.60 -2.68
N GLY A 335 1.72 -3.24 -1.65
CA GLY A 335 1.74 -1.89 -1.11
C GLY A 335 2.20 -0.83 -2.12
N VAL A 336 1.66 0.36 -2.00
CA VAL A 336 1.86 1.50 -2.90
C VAL A 336 2.55 2.62 -2.17
N ALA A 337 3.65 3.14 -2.70
CA ALA A 337 4.29 4.35 -2.20
C ALA A 337 4.81 5.21 -3.36
N PHE A 338 5.14 6.47 -3.08
CA PHE A 338 5.64 7.40 -4.07
C PHE A 338 7.05 7.87 -3.73
N SER A 339 7.80 8.28 -4.74
CA SER A 339 9.07 8.98 -4.51
C SER A 339 8.84 10.30 -3.76
N SER A 340 9.83 10.71 -2.97
CA SER A 340 9.74 11.90 -2.10
C SER A 340 9.91 13.23 -2.82
N ASP A 341 10.19 13.22 -4.13
CA ASP A 341 10.24 14.47 -4.90
C ASP A 341 8.84 15.12 -5.01
N PRO A 342 8.74 16.45 -5.13
CA PRO A 342 7.44 17.15 -5.09
C PRO A 342 6.45 16.67 -6.15
N GLU A 343 6.93 16.26 -7.31
CA GLU A 343 6.13 15.73 -8.42
C GLU A 343 5.79 14.24 -8.24
N GLN A 344 6.43 13.56 -7.28
CA GLN A 344 6.25 12.12 -7.04
C GLN A 344 6.37 11.32 -8.35
N ARG A 345 7.47 11.54 -9.08
CA ARG A 345 7.66 11.01 -10.44
C ARG A 345 7.70 9.49 -10.52
N PHE A 346 8.01 8.83 -9.42
CA PHE A 346 8.06 7.38 -9.36
C PHE A 346 7.01 6.82 -8.41
N LEU A 347 6.42 5.72 -8.85
CA LEU A 347 5.53 4.88 -8.07
C LEU A 347 6.32 3.64 -7.64
N TYR A 348 6.32 3.33 -6.34
CA TYR A 348 6.99 2.16 -5.77
C TYR A 348 5.94 1.14 -5.36
N ILE A 349 6.09 -0.08 -5.87
CA ILE A 349 5.16 -1.18 -5.63
C ILE A 349 5.90 -2.34 -4.97
N SER A 350 5.47 -2.75 -3.79
CA SER A 350 5.95 -3.97 -3.17
C SER A 350 5.34 -5.19 -3.86
N ASP A 351 6.16 -6.20 -4.13
CA ASP A 351 5.73 -7.44 -4.76
C ASP A 351 6.10 -8.62 -3.87
N ARG A 352 5.08 -9.20 -3.22
CA ARG A 352 5.26 -10.34 -2.31
C ARG A 352 5.69 -11.61 -3.05
N MET A 353 5.13 -11.86 -4.24
CA MET A 353 5.37 -13.11 -4.95
C MET A 353 6.75 -13.14 -5.62
N ASN A 354 7.19 -12.00 -6.19
CA ASN A 354 8.51 -11.89 -6.80
C ASN A 354 9.58 -11.34 -5.83
N ASN A 355 9.19 -10.98 -4.61
CA ASN A 355 10.09 -10.51 -3.53
C ASN A 355 11.00 -9.35 -3.98
N LYS A 356 10.39 -8.29 -4.48
CA LYS A 356 11.08 -7.07 -4.92
C LYS A 356 10.19 -5.85 -4.82
N ILE A 357 10.80 -4.68 -4.90
CA ILE A 357 10.09 -3.42 -5.12
C ILE A 357 10.25 -3.06 -6.59
N TRP A 358 9.15 -2.83 -7.27
CA TRP A 358 9.14 -2.28 -8.62
C TRP A 358 9.16 -0.75 -8.56
N PHE A 359 9.94 -0.13 -9.42
CA PHE A 359 9.94 1.32 -9.65
C PHE A 359 9.28 1.59 -11.00
N LEU A 360 8.13 2.26 -10.97
CA LEU A 360 7.39 2.62 -12.16
C LEU A 360 7.47 4.14 -12.37
N ASN A 361 7.53 4.55 -13.63
CA ASN A 361 7.21 5.93 -13.98
C ASN A 361 5.73 6.17 -13.65
N ARG A 362 5.44 7.15 -12.78
CA ARG A 362 4.08 7.40 -12.30
C ARG A 362 3.14 7.91 -13.40
N GLU A 363 3.67 8.57 -14.44
CA GLU A 363 2.86 9.13 -15.52
C GLU A 363 2.26 8.06 -16.44
N ASN A 364 2.99 6.94 -16.67
CA ASN A 364 2.62 5.97 -17.71
C ASN A 364 2.70 4.51 -17.24
N GLY A 365 3.06 4.25 -15.99
CA GLY A 365 3.18 2.89 -15.43
C GLY A 365 4.35 2.06 -15.96
N GLU A 366 5.26 2.65 -16.76
CA GLU A 366 6.43 1.93 -17.28
C GLU A 366 7.38 1.54 -16.14
N VAL A 367 7.81 0.27 -16.12
CA VAL A 367 8.83 -0.21 -15.17
C VAL A 367 10.18 0.38 -15.55
N VAL A 368 10.74 1.20 -14.66
CA VAL A 368 12.03 1.88 -14.85
C VAL A 368 13.13 1.35 -13.95
N GLY A 369 12.81 0.44 -13.04
CA GLY A 369 13.78 -0.21 -12.16
C GLY A 369 13.15 -1.16 -11.16
N GLU A 370 14.00 -1.79 -10.39
CA GLU A 370 13.61 -2.69 -9.31
C GLU A 370 14.64 -2.69 -8.17
N LEU A 371 14.22 -3.11 -6.99
CA LEU A 371 15.08 -3.22 -5.81
C LEU A 371 14.79 -4.54 -5.08
N GLY A 372 15.86 -5.27 -4.76
CA GLY A 372 15.81 -6.51 -3.99
C GLY A 372 15.44 -7.74 -4.82
N HIS A 373 15.46 -8.87 -4.16
CA HIS A 373 15.13 -10.20 -4.68
C HIS A 373 14.81 -11.13 -3.51
N MET A 374 14.39 -12.36 -3.78
CA MET A 374 14.10 -13.36 -2.75
C MET A 374 15.33 -13.68 -1.90
N GLY A 375 15.18 -13.63 -0.59
CA GLY A 375 16.19 -14.00 0.40
C GLY A 375 15.91 -13.37 1.76
N GLU A 376 16.78 -13.65 2.76
CA GLU A 376 16.64 -13.20 4.14
C GLU A 376 17.80 -12.26 4.59
N GLY A 377 18.72 -11.93 3.69
CA GLY A 377 19.79 -10.97 3.93
C GLY A 377 19.31 -9.52 3.91
N GLY A 378 20.18 -8.59 4.27
CA GLY A 378 19.90 -7.15 4.15
C GLY A 378 19.74 -6.75 2.69
N GLY A 379 18.59 -6.16 2.32
CA GLY A 379 18.28 -5.81 0.95
C GLY A 379 17.63 -6.91 0.12
N GLU A 380 17.47 -8.09 0.69
CA GLU A 380 16.67 -9.19 0.14
C GLU A 380 15.29 -9.20 0.79
N PHE A 381 14.33 -9.92 0.23
CA PHE A 381 12.95 -10.00 0.76
C PHE A 381 12.45 -11.43 0.83
N PHE A 382 11.67 -11.73 1.87
CA PHE A 382 10.86 -12.94 1.95
C PHE A 382 9.48 -12.59 2.51
N GLY A 383 8.50 -12.58 1.60
CA GLY A 383 7.14 -12.13 1.90
C GLY A 383 7.02 -10.60 2.03
N LEU A 384 7.67 -9.85 1.12
CA LEU A 384 7.53 -8.40 1.08
C LEU A 384 6.07 -7.99 0.93
N HIS A 385 5.58 -7.20 1.87
CA HIS A 385 4.15 -6.88 1.95
C HIS A 385 3.88 -5.37 1.97
N MET A 386 4.44 -4.66 2.94
CA MET A 386 4.22 -3.24 3.15
C MET A 386 5.40 -2.40 2.68
N ILE A 387 5.09 -1.17 2.24
CA ILE A 387 6.07 -0.17 1.83
C ILE A 387 5.61 1.22 2.28
N ALA A 388 6.54 2.01 2.79
CA ALA A 388 6.32 3.42 3.08
C ALA A 388 7.57 4.23 2.72
N VAL A 389 7.42 5.53 2.46
CA VAL A 389 8.52 6.43 2.10
C VAL A 389 8.43 7.69 2.96
N ASP A 390 9.54 8.07 3.60
CA ASP A 390 9.60 9.30 4.37
C ASP A 390 9.94 10.53 3.50
N SER A 391 9.87 11.71 4.09
CA SER A 391 10.16 12.97 3.38
C SER A 391 11.63 13.11 2.94
N GLN A 392 12.53 12.28 3.45
CA GLN A 392 13.94 12.23 3.05
C GLN A 392 14.18 11.23 1.91
N GLY A 393 13.14 10.50 1.50
CA GLY A 393 13.18 9.49 0.46
C GLY A 393 13.69 8.13 0.94
N ASN A 394 13.79 7.88 2.24
CA ASN A 394 14.06 6.55 2.73
C ASN A 394 12.83 5.66 2.50
N ILE A 395 13.06 4.45 1.99
CA ILE A 395 12.04 3.42 1.83
C ILE A 395 12.07 2.52 3.08
N TYR A 396 10.88 2.29 3.63
CA TYR A 396 10.68 1.31 4.70
C TYR A 396 9.82 0.17 4.18
N THR A 397 10.20 -1.05 4.52
CA THR A 397 9.50 -2.27 4.09
C THR A 397 9.09 -3.12 5.27
N GLY A 398 7.95 -3.79 5.13
CA GLY A 398 7.46 -4.78 6.07
C GLY A 398 7.25 -6.12 5.40
N GLU A 399 7.71 -7.20 6.03
CA GLU A 399 7.65 -8.56 5.52
C GLU A 399 6.78 -9.44 6.42
N VAL A 400 5.91 -10.25 5.79
CA VAL A 400 4.96 -11.12 6.53
C VAL A 400 5.49 -12.52 6.75
N ASP A 401 6.49 -12.97 5.99
CA ASP A 401 7.01 -14.33 6.08
C ASP A 401 8.38 -14.39 6.79
N SER A 402 9.23 -13.36 6.64
CA SER A 402 10.49 -13.22 7.39
C SER A 402 10.36 -12.42 8.70
N PHE A 403 9.18 -11.86 8.98
CA PHE A 403 8.87 -11.16 10.24
C PHE A 403 9.86 -10.04 10.57
N ARG A 404 10.04 -9.10 9.64
CA ARG A 404 10.99 -8.00 9.82
C ARG A 404 10.56 -6.71 9.13
N VAL A 405 11.20 -5.64 9.55
CA VAL A 405 11.18 -4.34 8.88
C VAL A 405 12.59 -4.01 8.40
N GLN A 406 12.71 -3.37 7.24
CA GLN A 406 13.99 -2.87 6.72
C GLN A 406 13.86 -1.40 6.34
N ARG A 407 14.99 -0.67 6.38
CA ARG A 407 15.13 0.67 5.82
C ARG A 407 16.11 0.65 4.65
N PHE A 408 15.74 1.32 3.58
CA PHE A 408 16.59 1.56 2.42
C PHE A 408 16.84 3.05 2.30
N VAL A 409 18.09 3.45 2.22
CA VAL A 409 18.46 4.87 2.15
C VAL A 409 18.90 5.22 0.73
N PRO A 410 18.55 6.44 0.23
CA PRO A 410 19.01 6.90 -1.08
C PRO A 410 20.53 6.93 -1.16
N ALA A 411 21.10 6.44 -2.26
CA ALA A 411 22.55 6.40 -2.48
C ALA A 411 23.22 7.78 -2.41
N ASN A 412 22.50 8.83 -2.80
CA ASN A 412 22.95 10.22 -2.74
C ASN A 412 22.79 10.88 -1.37
N SER A 413 22.22 10.21 -0.38
CA SER A 413 22.16 10.67 1.00
C SER A 413 23.51 10.49 1.70
N ALA A 414 23.74 11.22 2.80
CA ALA A 414 24.97 11.06 3.61
C ALA A 414 25.14 9.61 4.12
N ARG A 415 24.02 8.96 4.52
CA ARG A 415 24.04 7.57 4.97
C ARG A 415 24.27 6.60 3.81
N GLY A 416 23.67 6.83 2.64
CA GLY A 416 23.88 6.03 1.45
C GLY A 416 25.33 6.07 0.96
N ALA A 417 25.94 7.25 0.93
CA ALA A 417 27.34 7.41 0.58
C ALA A 417 28.28 6.62 1.52
N LEU A 418 27.99 6.62 2.84
CA LEU A 418 28.73 5.82 3.80
C LEU A 418 28.57 4.30 3.55
N LEU A 419 27.36 3.83 3.29
CA LEU A 419 27.10 2.41 3.01
C LEU A 419 27.76 1.96 1.72
N GLN A 420 27.79 2.81 0.69
CA GLN A 420 28.53 2.54 -0.54
C GLN A 420 30.01 2.32 -0.27
N GLN A 421 30.66 3.23 0.49
CA GLN A 421 32.06 3.10 0.83
C GLN A 421 32.35 1.80 1.61
N LEU A 422 31.47 1.40 2.53
CA LEU A 422 31.64 0.15 3.27
C LEU A 422 31.51 -1.09 2.36
N ALA A 423 30.64 -1.06 1.38
CA ALA A 423 30.49 -2.15 0.40
C ALA A 423 31.69 -2.30 -0.54
N GLU A 424 32.41 -1.21 -0.83
CA GLU A 424 33.63 -1.24 -1.68
C GLU A 424 34.88 -1.79 -0.93
N ILE A 425 34.83 -1.90 0.41
CA ILE A 425 35.95 -2.40 1.23
C ILE A 425 35.82 -3.90 1.51
N GLN A 426 34.66 -4.49 1.34
CA GLN A 426 34.38 -5.93 1.51
C GLN A 426 34.63 -6.70 0.19
#